data_54a1a7aa449ce8e5af553e82e9d29278
#
_entry.id   54a1a7aa449ce8e5af553e82e9d29278
#
_cell.length_a   1.000
_cell.length_b   1.000
_cell.length_c   1.000
_cell.angle_alpha   90.00
_cell.angle_beta   90.00
_cell.angle_gamma   90.00
#
_symmetry.space_group_name_H-M   'P 1'
#
loop_
_entity.id
_entity.type
_entity.pdbx_description
1 polymer ?
#
loop_
_entity_poly.entity_id
_entity_poly.type
_entity_poly.pdbx_seq_one_letter_code
_entity_poly.pdbx_strand_id
1 'polypeptide(L)'
;MRRLLTAAALASAVSVLLAAAEGAPKLVVVIVVDQMRADYVERFRDNWSSGLRRLVDDGAWFTKAAYPYLSTLTCAGHATIGTGAFPHRHGIFANAWYDRSRAAVIPCTDDQSARAVPYGRAGNSRTGPGQLLVPSLADRMRLQGGHVVTLALKARSAVMLAGHGGDAVSWISESLDGWESSTAFTPTPIPQVKAFLAANPMDADYGKTWTHLLPASAYKDADDGLGEAPIRGWTSTFPHMLMGDSTSTTADTSYYDQWQHSPYADAYVARMAASLVESMELGKHASADFLGVSFSSPDLVGHSYGPRSQEVQDMYAHLDASIGGLLNALDRLVGPGQYVLALSADHGVSDIPEQRIKAGRDAGRISASAVLNAGEARAEAQMGREAYLARLNGNEVYFAPGMYDKVIRRPNVLKDIVKAMEQQPGVAKVYTADELGNGGTSSDAQLRAAALSYVPGRSGDLVISPKPGWMFAGNGTTHGSASPDDQRVPILLYGFGIKPGHYDGAATPADIAPTLASIAGVTLPNADGSPLKDALR
;
A
#
# COMPACT_ATOMS: atom_id res chain seq x y z
N MET A 1 71.62 -9.43 13.11
CA MET A 1 70.23 -9.82 13.46
C MET A 1 69.42 -8.62 13.99
N ARG A 2 69.31 -7.49 13.27
CA ARG A 2 68.56 -6.30 13.70
C ARG A 2 67.85 -5.56 12.53
N ARG A 3 67.62 -6.23 11.37
CA ARG A 3 66.98 -5.58 10.21
C ARG A 3 65.79 -6.38 9.64
N LEU A 4 65.27 -7.39 10.35
CA LEU A 4 64.15 -8.22 9.91
C LEU A 4 62.87 -8.10 10.76
N LEU A 5 62.86 -7.21 11.78
CA LEU A 5 61.69 -7.02 12.67
C LEU A 5 60.88 -5.75 12.40
N THR A 6 61.29 -4.92 11.42
CA THR A 6 60.60 -3.67 11.08
C THR A 6 59.69 -3.78 9.85
N ALA A 7 59.72 -4.87 9.11
CA ALA A 7 58.84 -5.06 7.93
C ALA A 7 57.52 -5.75 8.23
N ALA A 8 57.42 -6.48 9.37
CA ALA A 8 56.18 -7.18 9.74
C ALA A 8 55.17 -6.29 10.48
N ALA A 9 55.59 -5.17 11.05
CA ALA A 9 54.72 -4.23 11.78
C ALA A 9 53.96 -3.24 10.86
N LEU A 10 54.43 -2.99 9.64
CA LEU A 10 53.74 -2.10 8.67
C LEU A 10 52.68 -2.84 7.83
N ALA A 11 52.79 -4.15 7.66
CA ALA A 11 51.78 -4.92 6.92
C ALA A 11 50.47 -5.17 7.71
N SER A 12 50.56 -5.13 9.03
CA SER A 12 49.35 -5.31 9.89
C SER A 12 48.59 -3.99 10.15
N ALA A 13 49.20 -2.83 9.90
CA ALA A 13 48.54 -1.54 10.07
C ALA A 13 47.72 -1.09 8.85
N VAL A 14 47.97 -1.67 7.67
CA VAL A 14 47.21 -1.34 6.44
C VAL A 14 45.93 -2.14 6.31
N SER A 15 45.80 -3.26 7.01
CA SER A 15 44.58 -4.09 6.98
C SER A 15 43.47 -3.63 7.92
N VAL A 16 43.71 -2.67 8.81
CA VAL A 16 42.72 -2.13 9.76
C VAL A 16 42.11 -0.81 9.29
N LEU A 17 42.66 -0.21 8.23
CA LEU A 17 42.19 1.08 7.68
C LEU A 17 41.23 0.97 6.51
N LEU A 18 40.75 -0.24 6.18
CA LEU A 18 39.74 -0.49 5.13
C LEU A 18 38.33 -0.78 5.69
N ALA A 19 38.13 -0.59 7.01
CA ALA A 19 36.80 -0.72 7.67
C ALA A 19 36.35 0.62 8.25
N ALA A 20 36.66 1.75 7.61
CA ALA A 20 36.26 3.06 8.09
C ALA A 20 35.66 3.88 6.94
N ALA A 21 34.43 4.28 7.15
CA ALA A 21 33.55 5.14 6.37
C ALA A 21 32.75 4.42 5.27
N GLU A 22 31.83 3.56 5.67
CA GLU A 22 30.59 3.40 4.90
C GLU A 22 29.87 4.76 4.98
N GLY A 23 29.95 5.57 3.90
CA GLY A 23 29.17 6.80 3.75
C GLY A 23 27.67 6.48 3.71
N ALA A 24 26.80 7.47 3.63
CA ALA A 24 25.37 7.26 3.42
C ALA A 24 25.11 6.60 2.04
N PRO A 25 24.00 5.86 1.86
CA PRO A 25 23.60 5.36 0.55
C PRO A 25 23.39 6.54 -0.41
N LYS A 26 23.60 6.32 -1.69
CA LYS A 26 23.34 7.33 -2.72
C LYS A 26 21.85 7.43 -3.07
N LEU A 27 21.12 6.33 -2.89
CA LEU A 27 19.69 6.23 -3.19
C LEU A 27 18.99 5.38 -2.14
N VAL A 28 17.85 5.86 -1.66
CA VAL A 28 16.91 5.11 -0.83
C VAL A 28 15.74 4.70 -1.71
N VAL A 29 15.43 3.41 -1.75
CA VAL A 29 14.36 2.85 -2.57
C VAL A 29 13.30 2.24 -1.67
N VAL A 30 12.04 2.61 -1.88
CA VAL A 30 10.88 1.98 -1.24
C VAL A 30 10.00 1.37 -2.32
N ILE A 31 9.85 0.06 -2.29
CA ILE A 31 8.92 -0.68 -3.15
C ILE A 31 7.73 -1.12 -2.30
N VAL A 32 6.53 -0.80 -2.74
CA VAL A 32 5.29 -1.33 -2.18
C VAL A 32 4.63 -2.22 -3.22
N VAL A 33 4.36 -3.46 -2.85
CA VAL A 33 3.53 -4.37 -3.65
C VAL A 33 2.16 -4.41 -3.02
N ASP A 34 1.22 -3.71 -3.64
CA ASP A 34 -0.16 -3.53 -3.15
C ASP A 34 -0.81 -4.91 -2.93
N GLN A 35 -1.35 -5.14 -1.73
CA GLN A 35 -2.04 -6.37 -1.32
C GLN A 35 -1.14 -7.63 -1.19
N MET A 36 0.18 -7.49 -1.03
CA MET A 36 1.06 -8.67 -0.88
C MET A 36 0.94 -9.28 0.50
N ARG A 37 0.27 -10.43 0.60
CA ARG A 37 0.19 -11.23 1.83
C ARG A 37 1.55 -11.79 2.23
N ALA A 38 1.79 -11.91 3.52
CA ALA A 38 3.06 -12.48 4.03
C ALA A 38 3.30 -13.93 3.53
N ASP A 39 2.25 -14.75 3.42
CA ASP A 39 2.36 -16.15 3.00
C ASP A 39 2.67 -16.33 1.51
N TYR A 40 2.56 -15.29 0.67
CA TYR A 40 2.95 -15.37 -0.74
C TYR A 40 4.44 -15.64 -0.93
N VAL A 41 5.31 -15.14 -0.02
CA VAL A 41 6.74 -15.44 -0.06
C VAL A 41 6.96 -16.95 0.07
N GLU A 42 6.35 -17.59 1.05
CA GLU A 42 6.49 -19.04 1.25
C GLU A 42 5.80 -19.87 0.15
N ARG A 43 4.65 -19.37 -0.36
CA ARG A 43 3.85 -20.07 -1.36
C ARG A 43 4.47 -20.03 -2.76
N PHE A 44 5.07 -18.90 -3.16
CA PHE A 44 5.41 -18.61 -4.55
C PHE A 44 6.90 -18.47 -4.81
N ARG A 45 7.77 -18.37 -3.78
CA ARG A 45 9.22 -18.15 -3.97
C ARG A 45 9.91 -19.17 -4.86
N ASP A 46 9.40 -20.40 -4.93
CA ASP A 46 9.96 -21.44 -5.79
C ASP A 46 9.68 -21.18 -7.28
N ASN A 47 8.75 -20.28 -7.59
CA ASN A 47 8.46 -19.81 -8.95
C ASN A 47 9.24 -18.54 -9.31
N TRP A 48 9.96 -17.94 -8.35
CA TRP A 48 10.74 -16.72 -8.54
C TRP A 48 12.19 -17.06 -8.88
N SER A 49 12.78 -16.30 -9.76
CA SER A 49 14.16 -16.48 -10.22
C SER A 49 14.94 -15.19 -10.41
N SER A 50 14.34 -14.03 -10.07
CA SER A 50 14.85 -12.72 -10.39
C SER A 50 14.78 -11.76 -9.17
N GLY A 51 13.98 -10.70 -9.24
CA GLY A 51 14.00 -9.62 -8.27
C GLY A 51 13.49 -10.00 -6.89
N LEU A 52 12.28 -10.56 -6.79
CA LEU A 52 11.73 -11.02 -5.50
C LEU A 52 12.58 -12.14 -4.92
N ARG A 53 13.05 -13.07 -5.76
CA ARG A 53 13.97 -14.13 -5.34
C ARG A 53 15.24 -13.56 -4.74
N ARG A 54 15.87 -12.58 -5.41
CA ARG A 54 17.08 -11.89 -4.94
C ARG A 54 16.86 -11.20 -3.60
N LEU A 55 15.73 -10.51 -3.42
CA LEU A 55 15.41 -9.81 -2.17
C LEU A 55 15.22 -10.79 -1.00
N VAL A 56 14.66 -11.97 -1.25
CA VAL A 56 14.47 -13.02 -0.23
C VAL A 56 15.78 -13.70 0.12
N ASP A 57 16.60 -14.06 -0.87
CA ASP A 57 17.81 -14.85 -0.66
C ASP A 57 19.00 -14.01 -0.18
N ASP A 58 19.16 -12.78 -0.70
CA ASP A 58 20.30 -11.90 -0.44
C ASP A 58 19.96 -10.72 0.47
N GLY A 59 18.70 -10.59 0.90
CA GLY A 59 18.22 -9.52 1.77
C GLY A 59 17.95 -9.94 3.21
N ALA A 60 17.40 -9.03 4.00
CA ALA A 60 16.88 -9.29 5.34
C ALA A 60 15.36 -9.46 5.26
N TRP A 61 14.87 -10.65 5.53
CA TRP A 61 13.44 -10.98 5.51
C TRP A 61 12.87 -11.10 6.92
N PHE A 62 11.90 -10.23 7.25
CA PHE A 62 11.15 -10.25 8.50
C PHE A 62 9.86 -11.07 8.28
N THR A 63 9.83 -12.28 8.81
CA THR A 63 8.78 -13.29 8.56
C THR A 63 7.48 -13.02 9.32
N LYS A 64 7.52 -12.19 10.38
CA LYS A 64 6.38 -11.91 11.28
C LYS A 64 5.95 -10.44 11.27
N ALA A 65 6.15 -9.77 10.15
CA ALA A 65 5.70 -8.38 10.03
C ALA A 65 4.17 -8.30 9.90
N ALA A 66 3.57 -7.33 10.61
CA ALA A 66 2.14 -7.10 10.58
C ALA A 66 1.78 -5.66 10.92
N TYR A 67 0.68 -5.18 10.37
CA TYR A 67 0.04 -3.94 10.80
C TYR A 67 -0.67 -4.16 12.14
N PRO A 68 -0.46 -3.30 13.16
CA PRO A 68 -1.11 -3.46 14.45
C PRO A 68 -2.51 -2.83 14.53
N TYR A 69 -3.04 -2.33 13.42
CA TYR A 69 -4.28 -1.56 13.37
C TYR A 69 -5.37 -2.20 12.48
N LEU A 70 -6.61 -1.70 12.64
CA LEU A 70 -7.80 -2.23 11.96
C LEU A 70 -7.86 -1.87 10.48
N SER A 71 -7.57 -0.61 10.14
CA SER A 71 -7.80 -0.05 8.79
C SER A 71 -6.67 -0.40 7.83
N THR A 72 -6.55 -1.68 7.49
CA THR A 72 -5.58 -2.22 6.51
C THR A 72 -6.02 -1.90 5.09
N LEU A 73 -5.85 -0.62 4.71
CA LEU A 73 -6.31 -0.02 3.45
C LEU A 73 -5.15 0.66 2.73
N THR A 74 -5.21 0.73 1.40
CA THR A 74 -4.13 1.22 0.53
C THR A 74 -3.54 2.55 1.02
N CYS A 75 -4.39 3.56 1.24
CA CYS A 75 -3.90 4.87 1.63
C CYS A 75 -3.23 4.86 3.00
N ALA A 76 -3.84 4.18 3.98
CA ALA A 76 -3.31 4.04 5.34
C ALA A 76 -1.97 3.30 5.36
N GLY A 77 -1.87 2.18 4.61
CA GLY A 77 -0.65 1.39 4.52
C GLY A 77 0.51 2.14 3.86
N HIS A 78 0.28 2.80 2.72
CA HIS A 78 1.30 3.63 2.06
C HIS A 78 1.75 4.80 2.94
N ALA A 79 0.81 5.48 3.61
CA ALA A 79 1.14 6.54 4.57
C ALA A 79 1.97 6.00 5.75
N THR A 80 1.64 4.80 6.26
CA THR A 80 2.40 4.14 7.32
C THR A 80 3.84 3.81 6.87
N ILE A 81 4.01 3.22 5.69
CA ILE A 81 5.34 2.91 5.12
C ILE A 81 6.14 4.20 4.90
N GLY A 82 5.50 5.24 4.33
CA GLY A 82 6.15 6.50 4.01
C GLY A 82 6.54 7.34 5.22
N THR A 83 5.76 7.29 6.31
CA THR A 83 5.95 8.16 7.49
C THR A 83 6.54 7.45 8.71
N GLY A 84 6.42 6.13 8.79
CA GLY A 84 6.72 5.37 10.00
C GLY A 84 5.70 5.55 11.13
N ALA A 85 4.60 6.24 10.89
CA ALA A 85 3.53 6.50 11.87
C ALA A 85 2.29 5.64 11.57
N PHE A 86 1.40 5.48 12.55
CA PHE A 86 0.12 4.81 12.37
C PHE A 86 -1.01 5.79 12.03
N PRO A 87 -2.18 5.33 11.54
CA PRO A 87 -3.28 6.18 11.11
C PRO A 87 -3.71 7.25 12.10
N HIS A 88 -3.79 6.92 13.41
CA HIS A 88 -4.16 7.88 14.45
C HIS A 88 -3.22 9.10 14.53
N ARG A 89 -1.99 8.97 14.02
CA ARG A 89 -0.96 10.03 14.02
C ARG A 89 -0.79 10.68 12.67
N HIS A 90 -0.68 9.89 11.58
CA HIS A 90 -0.51 10.47 10.24
C HIS A 90 -1.84 10.93 9.62
N GLY A 91 -2.99 10.65 10.23
CA GLY A 91 -4.29 11.17 9.84
C GLY A 91 -5.00 10.45 8.69
N ILE A 92 -4.39 9.45 8.08
CA ILE A 92 -4.92 8.72 6.92
C ILE A 92 -5.37 7.32 7.38
N PHE A 93 -6.66 7.12 7.59
CA PHE A 93 -7.20 5.86 8.09
C PHE A 93 -8.03 5.09 7.06
N ALA A 94 -8.37 5.73 5.93
CA ALA A 94 -9.16 5.11 4.86
C ALA A 94 -8.76 5.63 3.48
N ASN A 95 -9.19 4.95 2.41
CA ASN A 95 -9.00 5.45 1.04
C ASN A 95 -9.90 6.66 0.74
N ALA A 96 -11.04 6.74 1.43
CA ALA A 96 -11.95 7.88 1.41
C ALA A 96 -12.79 7.88 2.69
N TRP A 97 -13.23 9.05 3.16
CA TRP A 97 -14.08 9.20 4.33
C TRP A 97 -15.10 10.31 4.16
N TYR A 98 -16.13 10.28 4.99
CA TYR A 98 -17.15 11.32 4.99
C TYR A 98 -16.66 12.57 5.74
N ASP A 99 -16.46 13.64 5.00
CA ASP A 99 -16.17 14.96 5.58
C ASP A 99 -17.48 15.61 6.01
N ARG A 100 -17.63 15.78 7.34
CA ARG A 100 -18.83 16.35 7.95
C ARG A 100 -19.05 17.80 7.56
N SER A 101 -17.99 18.57 7.35
CA SER A 101 -18.05 19.99 7.00
C SER A 101 -18.55 20.22 5.57
N ARG A 102 -18.24 19.29 4.69
CA ARG A 102 -18.59 19.31 3.25
C ARG A 102 -19.82 18.45 2.93
N ALA A 103 -20.29 17.66 3.91
CA ALA A 103 -21.35 16.67 3.74
C ALA A 103 -21.10 15.74 2.52
N ALA A 104 -19.84 15.38 2.27
CA ALA A 104 -19.40 14.61 1.10
C ALA A 104 -18.34 13.58 1.49
N VAL A 105 -18.24 12.50 0.70
CA VAL A 105 -17.11 11.58 0.77
C VAL A 105 -15.95 12.20 0.00
N ILE A 106 -14.80 12.31 0.67
CA ILE A 106 -13.56 12.84 0.08
C ILE A 106 -12.51 11.74 0.05
N PRO A 107 -11.67 11.66 -1.01
CA PRO A 107 -10.54 10.75 -1.04
C PRO A 107 -9.45 11.16 -0.04
N CYS A 108 -8.62 10.21 0.36
CA CYS A 108 -7.49 10.48 1.27
C CYS A 108 -6.45 11.45 0.69
N THR A 109 -6.46 11.64 -0.62
CA THR A 109 -5.61 12.58 -1.35
C THR A 109 -6.32 13.89 -1.69
N ASP A 110 -7.51 14.16 -1.13
CA ASP A 110 -8.22 15.41 -1.39
C ASP A 110 -7.38 16.61 -0.91
N ASP A 111 -7.06 17.49 -1.85
CA ASP A 111 -6.31 18.72 -1.62
C ASP A 111 -6.91 19.86 -2.43
N GLN A 112 -7.68 20.70 -1.76
CA GLN A 112 -8.42 21.79 -2.42
C GLN A 112 -7.50 22.85 -3.04
N SER A 113 -6.24 22.92 -2.61
CA SER A 113 -5.22 23.83 -3.17
C SER A 113 -4.58 23.28 -4.45
N ALA A 114 -4.63 21.96 -4.64
CA ALA A 114 -4.01 21.30 -5.78
C ALA A 114 -4.89 21.33 -7.03
N ARG A 115 -4.24 21.19 -8.20
CA ARG A 115 -4.85 21.03 -9.51
C ARG A 115 -4.09 19.95 -10.27
N ALA A 116 -4.79 19.20 -11.12
CA ALA A 116 -4.16 18.22 -11.99
C ALA A 116 -3.11 18.86 -12.90
N VAL A 117 -2.00 18.16 -13.10
CA VAL A 117 -0.96 18.46 -14.09
C VAL A 117 -0.86 17.24 -15.02
N PRO A 118 -1.72 17.14 -16.04
CA PRO A 118 -1.81 15.98 -16.91
C PRO A 118 -0.65 15.93 -17.92
N TYR A 119 -0.22 14.73 -18.27
CA TYR A 119 0.75 14.49 -19.36
C TYR A 119 0.07 14.24 -20.71
N GLY A 120 -1.24 14.17 -20.75
CA GLY A 120 -2.06 13.95 -21.94
C GLY A 120 -3.38 14.69 -21.83
N ARG A 121 -4.48 13.96 -21.71
CA ARG A 121 -5.83 14.52 -21.58
C ARG A 121 -5.99 15.32 -20.30
N ALA A 122 -6.71 16.43 -20.34
CA ALA A 122 -6.95 17.28 -19.18
C ALA A 122 -7.73 16.54 -18.09
N GLY A 123 -7.26 16.61 -16.85
CA GLY A 123 -7.92 16.10 -15.65
C GLY A 123 -8.45 17.24 -14.76
N ASN A 124 -9.39 16.92 -13.90
CA ASN A 124 -9.97 17.85 -12.92
C ASN A 124 -9.64 17.47 -11.47
N SER A 125 -8.72 16.51 -11.25
CA SER A 125 -8.40 16.01 -9.91
C SER A 125 -7.83 17.12 -9.02
N ARG A 126 -8.16 17.02 -7.73
CA ARG A 126 -7.60 17.86 -6.67
C ARG A 126 -6.79 16.98 -5.74
N THR A 127 -5.78 16.33 -6.32
CA THR A 127 -4.98 15.30 -5.67
C THR A 127 -3.70 15.90 -5.13
N GLY A 128 -3.45 15.70 -3.84
CA GLY A 128 -2.25 16.14 -3.15
C GLY A 128 -2.15 15.58 -1.74
N PRO A 129 -1.12 15.97 -0.97
CA PRO A 129 -0.86 15.47 0.37
C PRO A 129 -1.60 16.20 1.49
N GLY A 130 -2.55 17.10 1.18
CA GLY A 130 -3.17 18.00 2.16
C GLY A 130 -3.83 17.32 3.37
N GLN A 131 -4.13 16.01 3.26
CA GLN A 131 -4.70 15.24 4.37
C GLN A 131 -3.64 14.56 5.26
N LEU A 132 -2.38 14.45 4.82
CA LEU A 132 -1.29 13.86 5.59
C LEU A 132 -0.80 14.83 6.67
N LEU A 133 -0.80 14.40 7.94
CA LEU A 133 -0.54 15.28 9.10
C LEU A 133 0.91 15.27 9.57
N VAL A 134 1.74 14.35 9.10
CA VAL A 134 3.14 14.21 9.52
C VAL A 134 4.06 14.08 8.30
N PRO A 135 5.32 14.49 8.39
CA PRO A 135 6.25 14.37 7.28
C PRO A 135 6.58 12.90 6.98
N SER A 136 6.74 12.60 5.69
CA SER A 136 7.27 11.32 5.20
C SER A 136 8.80 11.26 5.30
N LEU A 137 9.37 10.06 5.07
CA LEU A 137 10.80 9.88 4.88
C LEU A 137 11.31 10.71 3.67
N ALA A 138 10.56 10.71 2.58
CA ALA A 138 10.87 11.49 1.39
C ALA A 138 10.92 13.00 1.68
N ASP A 139 9.98 13.53 2.48
CA ASP A 139 10.03 14.93 2.94
C ASP A 139 11.33 15.24 3.68
N ARG A 140 11.77 14.33 4.55
CA ARG A 140 12.98 14.52 5.36
C ARG A 140 14.25 14.47 4.51
N MET A 141 14.29 13.56 3.54
CA MET A 141 15.41 13.46 2.60
C MET A 141 15.48 14.69 1.69
N ARG A 142 14.31 15.18 1.21
CA ARG A 142 14.23 16.40 0.41
C ARG A 142 14.74 17.63 1.16
N LEU A 143 14.47 17.76 2.46
CA LEU A 143 15.01 18.83 3.29
C LEU A 143 16.53 18.79 3.42
N GLN A 144 17.18 17.65 3.16
CA GLN A 144 18.64 17.51 3.09
C GLN A 144 19.20 17.71 1.67
N GLY A 145 18.33 18.06 0.70
CA GLY A 145 18.73 18.30 -0.69
C GLY A 145 18.67 17.05 -1.58
N GLY A 146 18.07 15.96 -1.14
CA GLY A 146 17.81 14.78 -1.97
C GLY A 146 16.65 15.02 -2.93
N HIS A 147 16.72 14.44 -4.13
CA HIS A 147 15.64 14.42 -5.09
C HIS A 147 14.65 13.29 -4.78
N VAL A 148 13.37 13.53 -5.02
CA VAL A 148 12.27 12.60 -4.70
C VAL A 148 11.49 12.26 -5.95
N VAL A 149 11.47 10.97 -6.29
CA VAL A 149 10.66 10.42 -7.39
C VAL A 149 9.73 9.35 -6.84
N THR A 150 8.43 9.44 -7.12
CA THR A 150 7.46 8.39 -6.76
C THR A 150 6.49 8.09 -7.90
N LEU A 151 6.24 6.81 -8.12
CA LEU A 151 5.42 6.28 -9.21
C LEU A 151 4.45 5.23 -8.72
N ALA A 152 3.22 5.28 -9.17
CA ALA A 152 2.21 4.24 -8.95
C ALA A 152 1.11 4.32 -10.01
N LEU A 153 0.32 3.26 -10.17
CA LEU A 153 -0.93 3.36 -10.91
C LEU A 153 -1.96 4.18 -10.11
N LYS A 154 -2.00 4.00 -8.80
CA LYS A 154 -2.94 4.69 -7.89
C LYS A 154 -2.33 5.99 -7.35
N ALA A 155 -3.03 7.12 -7.50
CA ALA A 155 -2.61 8.41 -6.97
C ALA A 155 -2.25 8.37 -5.48
N ARG A 156 -3.11 7.72 -4.67
CA ARG A 156 -2.92 7.59 -3.23
C ARG A 156 -1.60 6.91 -2.83
N SER A 157 -1.14 5.97 -3.65
CA SER A 157 0.12 5.27 -3.41
C SER A 157 1.33 6.17 -3.67
N ALA A 158 1.36 6.87 -4.80
CA ALA A 158 2.45 7.78 -5.16
C ALA A 158 2.53 8.96 -4.18
N VAL A 159 1.39 9.58 -3.85
CA VAL A 159 1.30 10.75 -2.96
C VAL A 159 1.75 10.41 -1.53
N MET A 160 1.30 9.29 -0.96
CA MET A 160 1.61 8.93 0.43
C MET A 160 3.09 8.53 0.61
N LEU A 161 3.75 8.02 -0.43
CA LEU A 161 5.20 7.79 -0.41
C LEU A 161 6.00 9.09 -0.57
N ALA A 162 5.55 10.00 -1.43
CA ALA A 162 6.20 11.29 -1.65
C ALA A 162 6.09 12.22 -0.43
N GLY A 163 4.96 12.19 0.27
CA GLY A 163 4.66 13.17 1.31
C GLY A 163 4.30 14.54 0.70
N HIS A 164 4.83 15.62 1.27
CA HIS A 164 4.44 16.99 0.95
C HIS A 164 5.23 17.64 -0.20
N GLY A 165 6.06 16.87 -0.92
CA GLY A 165 6.80 17.39 -2.06
C GLY A 165 7.55 16.30 -2.81
N GLY A 166 7.96 16.60 -4.06
CA GLY A 166 8.73 15.70 -4.89
C GLY A 166 9.07 16.31 -6.22
N ASP A 167 10.10 15.76 -6.87
CA ASP A 167 10.61 16.25 -8.17
C ASP A 167 9.86 15.56 -9.34
N ALA A 168 9.42 14.30 -9.13
CA ALA A 168 8.55 13.59 -10.07
C ALA A 168 7.61 12.65 -9.30
N VAL A 169 6.41 13.12 -9.02
CA VAL A 169 5.33 12.33 -8.40
C VAL A 169 4.25 12.11 -9.45
N SER A 170 4.04 10.87 -9.90
CA SER A 170 3.17 10.59 -11.04
C SER A 170 2.33 9.32 -10.85
N TRP A 171 1.11 9.35 -11.38
CA TRP A 171 0.13 8.27 -11.30
C TRP A 171 -0.80 8.25 -12.51
N ILE A 172 -1.59 7.19 -12.68
CA ILE A 172 -2.64 7.11 -13.68
C ILE A 172 -3.80 8.02 -13.28
N SER A 173 -4.30 8.80 -14.23
CA SER A 173 -5.46 9.67 -14.06
C SER A 173 -6.74 8.90 -13.72
N GLU A 174 -7.75 9.57 -13.16
CA GLU A 174 -9.05 8.95 -12.88
C GLU A 174 -9.77 8.43 -14.13
N SER A 175 -9.49 9.01 -15.30
CA SER A 175 -10.00 8.53 -16.60
C SER A 175 -9.30 7.27 -17.10
N LEU A 176 -8.26 6.79 -16.41
CA LEU A 176 -7.42 5.61 -16.69
C LEU A 176 -6.58 5.71 -17.98
N ASP A 177 -6.85 6.65 -18.87
CA ASP A 177 -6.29 6.76 -20.23
C ASP A 177 -5.01 7.61 -20.31
N GLY A 178 -4.41 7.98 -19.19
CA GLY A 178 -3.21 8.81 -19.14
C GLY A 178 -2.57 8.91 -17.77
N TRP A 179 -1.43 9.55 -17.75
CA TRP A 179 -0.70 9.86 -16.52
C TRP A 179 -0.91 11.31 -16.13
N GLU A 180 -0.84 11.58 -14.83
CA GLU A 180 -0.89 12.93 -14.28
C GLU A 180 0.01 13.08 -13.05
N SER A 181 0.25 14.31 -12.69
CA SER A 181 0.75 14.80 -11.42
C SER A 181 -0.21 15.87 -10.89
N SER A 182 0.20 16.64 -9.93
CA SER A 182 -0.55 17.81 -9.49
C SER A 182 0.34 19.00 -9.12
N THR A 183 -0.29 20.19 -9.02
CA THR A 183 0.40 21.41 -8.61
C THR A 183 0.94 21.38 -7.18
N ALA A 184 0.57 20.36 -6.38
CA ALA A 184 1.20 20.10 -5.07
C ALA A 184 2.68 19.68 -5.21
N PHE A 185 3.07 19.12 -6.35
CA PHE A 185 4.43 18.63 -6.62
C PHE A 185 5.14 19.39 -7.73
N THR A 186 4.43 19.74 -8.80
CA THR A 186 5.01 20.42 -9.95
C THR A 186 3.99 21.35 -10.60
N PRO A 187 4.37 22.57 -11.03
CA PRO A 187 3.46 23.46 -11.72
C PRO A 187 3.22 23.09 -13.19
N THR A 188 4.07 22.25 -13.78
CA THR A 188 4.04 21.86 -15.20
C THR A 188 4.42 20.38 -15.37
N PRO A 189 4.05 19.75 -16.50
CA PRO A 189 4.47 18.40 -16.81
C PRO A 189 6.01 18.24 -16.78
N ILE A 190 6.49 17.22 -16.09
CA ILE A 190 7.91 16.93 -15.91
C ILE A 190 8.48 16.39 -17.24
N PRO A 191 9.52 17.01 -17.81
CA PRO A 191 10.03 16.65 -19.14
C PRO A 191 10.43 15.19 -19.27
N GLN A 192 11.09 14.61 -18.26
CA GLN A 192 11.56 13.23 -18.24
C GLN A 192 10.37 12.24 -18.27
N VAL A 193 9.33 12.50 -17.46
CA VAL A 193 8.10 11.72 -17.47
C VAL A 193 7.43 11.81 -18.84
N LYS A 194 7.28 13.03 -19.38
CA LYS A 194 6.68 13.24 -20.70
C LYS A 194 7.44 12.51 -21.82
N ALA A 195 8.77 12.52 -21.77
CA ALA A 195 9.62 11.82 -22.73
C ALA A 195 9.43 10.30 -22.66
N PHE A 196 9.37 9.73 -21.46
CA PHE A 196 9.09 8.31 -21.29
C PHE A 196 7.73 7.91 -21.85
N LEU A 197 6.68 8.67 -21.52
CA LEU A 197 5.31 8.40 -21.97
C LEU A 197 5.17 8.49 -23.50
N ALA A 198 5.84 9.45 -24.12
CA ALA A 198 5.86 9.59 -25.58
C ALA A 198 6.55 8.42 -26.29
N ALA A 199 7.60 7.87 -25.68
CA ALA A 199 8.32 6.71 -26.20
C ALA A 199 7.65 5.36 -25.89
N ASN A 200 6.76 5.33 -24.91
CA ASN A 200 6.10 4.11 -24.41
C ASN A 200 4.60 4.37 -24.24
N PRO A 201 3.82 4.48 -25.32
CA PRO A 201 2.37 4.67 -25.20
C PRO A 201 1.72 3.43 -24.54
N MET A 202 0.75 3.66 -23.65
CA MET A 202 0.07 2.59 -22.90
C MET A 202 -0.74 1.66 -23.79
N ASP A 203 -1.26 2.19 -24.91
CA ASP A 203 -2.03 1.44 -25.91
C ASP A 203 -1.16 0.53 -26.80
N ALA A 204 0.16 0.57 -26.68
CA ALA A 204 1.06 -0.38 -27.35
C ALA A 204 0.86 -1.85 -26.91
N ASP A 205 0.18 -2.06 -25.81
CA ASP A 205 -0.19 -3.39 -25.33
C ASP A 205 -1.59 -3.84 -25.77
N TYR A 206 -2.33 -2.99 -26.53
CA TYR A 206 -3.65 -3.33 -27.07
C TYR A 206 -3.59 -4.57 -27.97
N GLY A 207 -4.48 -5.52 -27.73
CA GLY A 207 -4.53 -6.79 -28.44
C GLY A 207 -3.57 -7.87 -27.92
N LYS A 208 -2.73 -7.55 -26.94
CA LYS A 208 -1.94 -8.56 -26.25
C LYS A 208 -2.82 -9.48 -25.42
N THR A 209 -2.31 -10.66 -25.14
CA THR A 209 -2.99 -11.66 -24.32
C THR A 209 -2.11 -12.03 -23.14
N TRP A 210 -2.65 -11.91 -21.93
CA TRP A 210 -2.03 -12.46 -20.74
C TRP A 210 -2.33 -13.95 -20.67
N THR A 211 -1.30 -14.75 -20.82
CA THR A 211 -1.32 -16.22 -20.72
C THR A 211 -0.44 -16.65 -19.56
N HIS A 212 -0.62 -17.85 -19.09
CA HIS A 212 0.25 -18.44 -18.08
C HIS A 212 1.74 -18.28 -18.42
N LEU A 213 2.52 -17.73 -17.50
CA LEU A 213 3.99 -17.64 -17.60
C LEU A 213 4.65 -18.94 -17.15
N LEU A 214 4.08 -19.59 -16.13
CA LEU A 214 4.62 -20.79 -15.53
C LEU A 214 4.04 -22.07 -16.20
N PRO A 215 4.74 -23.21 -16.12
CA PRO A 215 4.15 -24.49 -16.54
C PRO A 215 2.93 -24.82 -15.66
N ALA A 216 1.91 -25.48 -16.24
CA ALA A 216 0.66 -25.78 -15.56
C ALA A 216 0.83 -26.52 -14.21
N SER A 217 1.88 -27.34 -14.06
CA SER A 217 2.20 -28.06 -12.82
C SER A 217 2.70 -27.16 -11.68
N ALA A 218 3.06 -25.90 -11.96
CA ALA A 218 3.52 -24.94 -10.95
C ALA A 218 2.37 -24.22 -10.23
N TYR A 219 1.19 -24.15 -10.87
CA TYR A 219 0.04 -23.50 -10.26
C TYR A 219 -0.56 -24.37 -9.16
N LYS A 220 -0.87 -23.74 -8.02
CA LYS A 220 -1.26 -24.42 -6.79
C LYS A 220 -2.75 -24.56 -6.60
N ASP A 221 -3.52 -23.69 -7.23
CA ASP A 221 -4.98 -23.61 -7.10
C ASP A 221 -5.64 -23.81 -8.48
N ALA A 222 -6.96 -24.01 -8.50
CA ALA A 222 -7.72 -24.15 -9.74
C ALA A 222 -7.80 -22.83 -10.50
N ASP A 223 -7.93 -22.89 -11.83
CA ASP A 223 -8.07 -21.72 -12.71
C ASP A 223 -9.49 -21.09 -12.67
N ASP A 224 -10.49 -21.80 -12.12
CA ASP A 224 -11.88 -21.34 -11.95
C ASP A 224 -12.23 -21.43 -10.47
N GLY A 225 -11.87 -20.41 -9.73
CA GLY A 225 -12.06 -20.34 -8.29
C GLY A 225 -13.50 -19.90 -7.91
N LEU A 226 -14.08 -20.57 -6.92
CA LEU A 226 -15.43 -20.21 -6.45
C LEU A 226 -15.47 -18.76 -5.93
N GLY A 227 -16.39 -17.95 -6.46
CA GLY A 227 -16.64 -16.58 -6.02
C GLY A 227 -15.71 -15.53 -6.62
N GLU A 228 -14.89 -15.89 -7.59
CA GLU A 228 -14.17 -14.94 -8.41
C GLU A 228 -15.12 -14.00 -9.16
N ALA A 229 -14.68 -12.77 -9.35
CA ALA A 229 -15.46 -11.71 -9.99
C ALA A 229 -14.61 -10.99 -11.05
N PRO A 230 -14.37 -11.64 -12.19
CA PRO A 230 -13.54 -11.08 -13.25
C PRO A 230 -14.10 -9.75 -13.75
N ILE A 231 -13.20 -8.88 -14.19
CA ILE A 231 -13.56 -7.59 -14.76
C ILE A 231 -14.24 -7.74 -16.14
N ARG A 232 -14.81 -6.64 -16.60
CA ARG A 232 -15.53 -6.63 -17.89
C ARG A 232 -14.67 -7.13 -19.04
N GLY A 233 -15.19 -8.08 -19.80
CA GLY A 233 -14.56 -8.67 -20.98
C GLY A 233 -13.62 -9.85 -20.67
N TRP A 234 -13.43 -10.18 -19.40
CA TRP A 234 -12.66 -11.36 -18.98
C TRP A 234 -13.54 -12.44 -18.34
N THR A 235 -12.99 -13.65 -18.23
CA THR A 235 -13.58 -14.80 -17.55
C THR A 235 -12.76 -15.13 -16.29
N SER A 236 -13.21 -16.08 -15.49
CA SER A 236 -12.44 -16.62 -14.34
C SER A 236 -11.27 -17.51 -14.74
N THR A 237 -11.04 -17.74 -16.01
CA THR A 237 -9.98 -18.62 -16.50
C THR A 237 -9.10 -17.94 -17.54
N PHE A 238 -7.81 -18.29 -17.55
CA PHE A 238 -6.91 -17.90 -18.62
C PHE A 238 -7.38 -18.40 -20.01
N PRO A 239 -7.02 -17.72 -21.11
CA PRO A 239 -6.22 -16.49 -21.18
C PRO A 239 -7.05 -15.22 -21.07
N HIS A 240 -6.41 -14.10 -20.71
CA HIS A 240 -7.03 -12.78 -20.61
C HIS A 240 -6.54 -11.85 -21.71
N MET A 241 -7.43 -11.48 -22.63
CA MET A 241 -7.09 -10.62 -23.78
C MET A 241 -7.30 -9.14 -23.42
N LEU A 242 -6.34 -8.29 -23.75
CA LEU A 242 -6.38 -6.85 -23.53
C LEU A 242 -6.98 -6.13 -24.74
N MET A 243 -8.29 -6.20 -24.89
CA MET A 243 -9.00 -5.60 -26.03
C MET A 243 -10.09 -4.59 -25.63
N GLY A 244 -10.31 -4.41 -24.32
CA GLY A 244 -11.41 -3.59 -23.86
C GLY A 244 -12.77 -4.25 -24.06
N ASP A 245 -13.75 -3.47 -24.48
CA ASP A 245 -15.05 -4.01 -24.88
C ASP A 245 -14.91 -4.76 -26.22
N SER A 246 -15.58 -5.90 -26.36
CA SER A 246 -15.55 -6.76 -27.56
C SER A 246 -15.95 -6.06 -28.85
N THR A 247 -16.56 -4.88 -28.75
CA THR A 247 -16.97 -4.03 -29.87
C THR A 247 -15.95 -2.95 -30.25
N SER A 248 -14.93 -2.73 -29.42
CA SER A 248 -13.90 -1.71 -29.65
C SER A 248 -12.83 -2.22 -30.63
N THR A 249 -12.35 -1.33 -31.48
CA THR A 249 -11.18 -1.57 -32.36
C THR A 249 -9.95 -0.78 -31.93
N THR A 250 -10.07 0.00 -30.87
CA THR A 250 -9.01 0.85 -30.28
C THR A 250 -9.08 0.80 -28.78
N ALA A 251 -8.00 1.16 -28.11
CA ALA A 251 -7.94 1.27 -26.66
C ALA A 251 -9.06 2.20 -26.13
N ASP A 252 -9.88 1.68 -25.24
CA ASP A 252 -10.96 2.37 -24.55
C ASP A 252 -10.80 2.28 -23.03
N THR A 253 -11.71 2.82 -22.24
CA THR A 253 -11.64 2.77 -20.77
C THR A 253 -11.62 1.33 -20.26
N SER A 254 -12.33 0.40 -20.91
CA SER A 254 -12.33 -1.03 -20.51
C SER A 254 -10.97 -1.68 -20.79
N TYR A 255 -10.29 -1.28 -21.90
CA TYR A 255 -8.92 -1.71 -22.16
C TYR A 255 -7.95 -1.22 -21.08
N TYR A 256 -8.01 0.05 -20.69
CA TYR A 256 -7.12 0.59 -19.66
C TYR A 256 -7.38 -0.03 -18.29
N ASP A 257 -8.62 -0.41 -17.98
CA ASP A 257 -8.97 -1.18 -16.80
C ASP A 257 -8.35 -2.59 -16.86
N GLN A 258 -8.50 -3.32 -17.98
CA GLN A 258 -7.85 -4.60 -18.21
C GLN A 258 -6.32 -4.51 -18.14
N TRP A 259 -5.75 -3.45 -18.72
CA TRP A 259 -4.31 -3.23 -18.69
C TRP A 259 -3.79 -3.06 -17.26
N GLN A 260 -4.47 -2.30 -16.41
CA GLN A 260 -4.12 -2.15 -15.00
C GLN A 260 -4.30 -3.45 -14.20
N HIS A 261 -5.24 -4.32 -14.59
CA HIS A 261 -5.43 -5.66 -14.01
C HIS A 261 -4.49 -6.72 -14.61
N SER A 262 -3.44 -6.33 -15.30
CA SER A 262 -2.52 -7.24 -15.96
C SER A 262 -1.06 -7.00 -15.55
N PRO A 263 -0.15 -7.97 -15.74
CA PRO A 263 1.27 -7.77 -15.44
C PRO A 263 1.95 -6.72 -16.33
N TYR A 264 1.33 -6.32 -17.44
CA TYR A 264 1.89 -5.31 -18.33
C TYR A 264 1.99 -3.93 -17.66
N ALA A 265 1.03 -3.57 -16.83
CA ALA A 265 1.02 -2.28 -16.14
C ALA A 265 2.16 -2.16 -15.11
N ASP A 266 2.37 -3.16 -14.29
CA ASP A 266 3.47 -3.12 -13.32
C ASP A 266 4.85 -3.24 -14.00
N ALA A 267 4.96 -4.00 -15.08
CA ALA A 267 6.17 -4.00 -15.92
C ALA A 267 6.43 -2.62 -16.54
N TYR A 268 5.38 -1.90 -16.91
CA TYR A 268 5.48 -0.52 -17.39
C TYR A 268 5.99 0.42 -16.30
N VAL A 269 5.44 0.34 -15.08
CA VAL A 269 5.87 1.13 -13.92
C VAL A 269 7.35 0.86 -13.60
N ALA A 270 7.79 -0.40 -13.62
CA ALA A 270 9.20 -0.76 -13.39
C ALA A 270 10.14 -0.14 -14.44
N ARG A 271 9.76 -0.19 -15.74
CA ARG A 271 10.55 0.45 -16.81
C ARG A 271 10.58 1.97 -16.66
N MET A 272 9.46 2.58 -16.29
CA MET A 272 9.38 4.02 -16.06
C MET A 272 10.27 4.43 -14.88
N ALA A 273 10.25 3.68 -13.78
CA ALA A 273 11.11 3.93 -12.63
C ALA A 273 12.60 3.88 -13.03
N ALA A 274 13.02 2.84 -13.74
CA ALA A 274 14.40 2.72 -14.24
C ALA A 274 14.80 3.89 -15.17
N SER A 275 13.89 4.30 -16.07
CA SER A 275 14.12 5.45 -16.96
C SER A 275 14.27 6.77 -16.21
N LEU A 276 13.47 6.98 -15.16
CA LEU A 276 13.57 8.21 -14.33
C LEU A 276 14.82 8.20 -13.44
N VAL A 277 15.27 7.05 -12.93
CA VAL A 277 16.57 6.94 -12.25
C VAL A 277 17.69 7.42 -13.17
N GLU A 278 17.68 7.02 -14.44
CA GLU A 278 18.69 7.42 -15.43
C GLU A 278 18.56 8.89 -15.82
N SER A 279 17.39 9.32 -16.27
CA SER A 279 17.17 10.65 -16.85
C SER A 279 17.13 11.80 -15.83
N MET A 280 16.85 11.48 -14.55
CA MET A 280 16.91 12.42 -13.43
C MET A 280 18.18 12.25 -12.59
N GLU A 281 19.11 11.41 -13.02
CA GLU A 281 20.41 11.17 -12.38
C GLU A 281 20.32 10.78 -10.89
N LEU A 282 19.27 10.02 -10.49
CA LEU A 282 19.09 9.61 -9.10
C LEU A 282 20.28 8.77 -8.63
N GLY A 283 20.77 9.08 -7.42
CA GLY A 283 21.96 8.48 -6.83
C GLY A 283 23.28 9.12 -7.29
N LYS A 284 23.23 10.21 -8.05
CA LYS A 284 24.41 10.99 -8.48
C LYS A 284 24.50 12.37 -7.81
N HIS A 285 23.51 12.76 -7.04
CA HIS A 285 23.47 14.03 -6.33
C HIS A 285 24.34 14.00 -5.04
N ALA A 286 24.57 15.18 -4.46
CA ALA A 286 25.39 15.30 -3.25
C ALA A 286 24.74 14.68 -2.00
N SER A 287 23.42 14.72 -1.94
CA SER A 287 22.62 14.08 -0.89
C SER A 287 21.99 12.80 -1.43
N ALA A 288 21.61 11.89 -0.54
CA ALA A 288 20.89 10.68 -0.91
C ALA A 288 19.52 11.03 -1.51
N ASP A 289 19.21 10.45 -2.67
CA ASP A 289 17.92 10.59 -3.34
C ASP A 289 16.92 9.55 -2.87
N PHE A 290 15.63 9.74 -3.19
CA PHE A 290 14.54 8.86 -2.85
C PHE A 290 13.77 8.39 -4.09
N LEU A 291 13.57 7.08 -4.22
CA LEU A 291 12.72 6.46 -5.21
C LEU A 291 11.62 5.65 -4.52
N GLY A 292 10.36 6.03 -4.69
CA GLY A 292 9.19 5.27 -4.27
C GLY A 292 8.47 4.65 -5.46
N VAL A 293 8.28 3.34 -5.46
CA VAL A 293 7.56 2.62 -6.52
C VAL A 293 6.47 1.76 -5.89
N SER A 294 5.22 1.94 -6.31
CA SER A 294 4.13 1.08 -5.87
C SER A 294 3.57 0.31 -7.06
N PHE A 295 3.63 -1.02 -6.99
CA PHE A 295 3.04 -1.95 -7.94
C PHE A 295 1.61 -2.24 -7.52
N SER A 296 0.64 -1.82 -8.30
CA SER A 296 -0.77 -1.81 -7.91
C SER A 296 -1.60 -2.94 -8.53
N SER A 297 -1.12 -3.55 -9.61
CA SER A 297 -1.85 -4.62 -10.31
C SER A 297 -2.14 -5.85 -9.44
N PRO A 298 -1.27 -6.27 -8.49
CA PRO A 298 -1.56 -7.39 -7.61
C PRO A 298 -2.82 -7.20 -6.77
N ASP A 299 -3.11 -5.96 -6.30
CA ASP A 299 -4.33 -5.65 -5.57
C ASP A 299 -5.57 -5.71 -6.47
N LEU A 300 -5.49 -5.13 -7.65
CA LEU A 300 -6.59 -5.12 -8.62
C LEU A 300 -6.98 -6.56 -9.01
N VAL A 301 -6.01 -7.39 -9.34
CA VAL A 301 -6.20 -8.81 -9.65
C VAL A 301 -6.69 -9.57 -8.41
N GLY A 302 -6.08 -9.30 -7.24
CA GLY A 302 -6.44 -9.93 -5.98
C GLY A 302 -7.89 -9.69 -5.57
N HIS A 303 -8.42 -8.48 -5.76
CA HIS A 303 -9.83 -8.18 -5.52
C HIS A 303 -10.77 -9.02 -6.39
N SER A 304 -10.40 -9.20 -7.66
CA SER A 304 -11.23 -9.89 -8.65
C SER A 304 -11.16 -11.42 -8.51
N TYR A 305 -9.96 -11.97 -8.46
CA TYR A 305 -9.73 -13.41 -8.51
C TYR A 305 -9.42 -14.03 -7.13
N GLY A 306 -9.07 -13.21 -6.15
CA GLY A 306 -8.74 -13.67 -4.80
C GLY A 306 -7.32 -14.23 -4.66
N PRO A 307 -6.86 -14.40 -3.40
CA PRO A 307 -5.48 -14.79 -3.10
C PRO A 307 -5.14 -16.25 -3.46
N ARG A 308 -6.13 -17.03 -3.88
CA ARG A 308 -5.98 -18.44 -4.26
C ARG A 308 -6.34 -18.67 -5.73
N SER A 309 -6.02 -17.72 -6.58
CA SER A 309 -6.19 -17.83 -8.03
C SER A 309 -4.87 -18.08 -8.75
N GLN A 310 -4.96 -18.57 -9.96
CA GLN A 310 -3.79 -18.70 -10.84
C GLN A 310 -3.32 -17.33 -11.32
N GLU A 311 -4.24 -16.37 -11.48
CA GLU A 311 -3.96 -14.99 -11.87
C GLU A 311 -3.05 -14.30 -10.84
N VAL A 312 -3.34 -14.43 -9.55
CA VAL A 312 -2.49 -13.88 -8.50
C VAL A 312 -1.11 -14.56 -8.51
N GLN A 313 -1.04 -15.88 -8.61
CA GLN A 313 0.25 -16.58 -8.66
C GLN A 313 1.08 -16.18 -9.88
N ASP A 314 0.46 -16.07 -11.04
CA ASP A 314 1.11 -15.68 -12.30
C ASP A 314 1.58 -14.22 -12.25
N MET A 315 0.74 -13.33 -11.70
CA MET A 315 1.09 -11.92 -11.46
C MET A 315 2.39 -11.80 -10.67
N TYR A 316 2.58 -12.59 -9.61
CA TYR A 316 3.81 -12.56 -8.81
C TYR A 316 5.04 -13.12 -9.54
N ALA A 317 4.86 -14.07 -10.48
CA ALA A 317 5.94 -14.52 -11.34
C ALA A 317 6.39 -13.43 -12.33
N HIS A 318 5.44 -12.69 -12.92
CA HIS A 318 5.74 -11.52 -13.74
C HIS A 318 6.36 -10.37 -12.95
N LEU A 319 5.88 -10.13 -11.73
CA LEU A 319 6.39 -9.09 -10.85
C LEU A 319 7.83 -9.36 -10.42
N ASP A 320 8.19 -10.63 -10.17
CA ASP A 320 9.56 -11.05 -9.90
C ASP A 320 10.51 -10.61 -11.02
N ALA A 321 10.12 -10.83 -12.29
CA ALA A 321 10.90 -10.41 -13.45
C ALA A 321 10.97 -8.87 -13.56
N SER A 322 9.88 -8.16 -13.28
CA SER A 322 9.80 -6.70 -13.37
C SER A 322 10.68 -6.02 -12.30
N ILE A 323 10.63 -6.49 -11.06
CA ILE A 323 11.50 -6.03 -9.97
C ILE A 323 12.97 -6.36 -10.28
N GLY A 324 13.25 -7.54 -10.85
CA GLY A 324 14.59 -7.91 -11.28
C GLY A 324 15.16 -6.97 -12.34
N GLY A 325 14.36 -6.58 -13.31
CA GLY A 325 14.73 -5.57 -14.29
C GLY A 325 15.07 -4.22 -13.65
N LEU A 326 14.26 -3.78 -12.67
CA LEU A 326 14.53 -2.55 -11.92
C LEU A 326 15.83 -2.67 -11.09
N LEU A 327 16.05 -3.76 -10.36
CA LEU A 327 17.27 -3.97 -9.58
C LEU A 327 18.53 -3.97 -10.46
N ASN A 328 18.48 -4.61 -11.63
CA ASN A 328 19.58 -4.61 -12.59
C ASN A 328 19.86 -3.19 -13.13
N ALA A 329 18.83 -2.38 -13.33
CA ALA A 329 19.00 -0.98 -13.70
C ALA A 329 19.64 -0.16 -12.57
N LEU A 330 19.21 -0.36 -11.31
CA LEU A 330 19.81 0.29 -10.14
C LEU A 330 21.29 -0.10 -9.98
N ASP A 331 21.64 -1.38 -10.12
CA ASP A 331 23.02 -1.84 -10.07
C ASP A 331 23.89 -1.18 -11.15
N ARG A 332 23.37 -1.03 -12.35
CA ARG A 332 24.09 -0.37 -13.48
C ARG A 332 24.22 1.14 -13.28
N LEU A 333 23.17 1.83 -12.82
CA LEU A 333 23.07 3.29 -12.81
C LEU A 333 23.63 3.92 -11.53
N VAL A 334 23.37 3.32 -10.39
CA VAL A 334 23.75 3.80 -9.05
C VAL A 334 24.97 3.05 -8.52
N GLY A 335 25.03 1.75 -8.78
CA GLY A 335 26.10 0.83 -8.38
C GLY A 335 25.64 -0.19 -7.32
N PRO A 336 26.13 -1.43 -7.41
CA PRO A 336 25.85 -2.46 -6.42
C PRO A 336 26.27 -1.99 -5.01
N GLY A 337 25.41 -2.17 -4.01
CA GLY A 337 25.68 -1.77 -2.63
C GLY A 337 25.76 -0.24 -2.40
N GLN A 338 25.38 0.59 -3.38
CA GLN A 338 25.30 2.05 -3.23
C GLN A 338 23.89 2.55 -2.93
N TYR A 339 22.92 1.68 -2.95
CA TYR A 339 21.52 1.98 -2.58
C TYR A 339 21.04 1.03 -1.49
N VAL A 340 20.09 1.50 -0.70
CA VAL A 340 19.32 0.69 0.24
C VAL A 340 17.89 0.59 -0.25
N LEU A 341 17.30 -0.61 -0.15
CA LEU A 341 15.95 -0.88 -0.60
C LEU A 341 15.13 -1.54 0.51
N ALA A 342 13.89 -1.08 0.68
CA ALA A 342 12.85 -1.77 1.43
C ALA A 342 11.71 -2.15 0.50
N LEU A 343 11.23 -3.42 0.58
CA LEU A 343 9.99 -3.87 -0.03
C LEU A 343 9.02 -4.33 1.06
N SER A 344 7.77 -3.89 0.95
CA SER A 344 6.66 -4.36 1.78
C SER A 344 5.35 -4.27 1.02
N ALA A 345 4.24 -4.53 1.71
CA ALA A 345 2.89 -4.26 1.21
C ALA A 345 2.17 -3.30 2.14
N ASP A 346 1.20 -2.60 1.61
CA ASP A 346 0.31 -1.69 2.32
C ASP A 346 -0.77 -2.41 3.13
N HIS A 347 -1.11 -3.64 2.78
CA HIS A 347 -1.98 -4.60 3.46
C HIS A 347 -1.90 -5.98 2.80
N GLY A 348 -2.49 -6.97 3.44
CA GLY A 348 -2.81 -8.25 2.81
C GLY A 348 -4.25 -8.28 2.30
N VAL A 349 -4.85 -9.47 2.19
CA VAL A 349 -6.22 -9.66 1.74
C VAL A 349 -6.80 -10.97 2.29
N SER A 350 -8.07 -10.95 2.67
CA SER A 350 -8.79 -12.14 3.09
C SER A 350 -9.15 -13.04 1.90
N ASP A 351 -9.25 -14.36 2.13
CA ASP A 351 -9.77 -15.28 1.12
C ASP A 351 -11.21 -14.92 0.75
N ILE A 352 -11.63 -15.26 -0.46
CA ILE A 352 -13.02 -15.10 -0.91
C ILE A 352 -13.96 -15.85 0.04
N PRO A 353 -15.04 -15.22 0.57
CA PRO A 353 -15.93 -15.83 1.56
C PRO A 353 -16.50 -17.17 1.14
N GLU A 354 -16.88 -17.33 -0.12
CA GLU A 354 -17.46 -18.56 -0.68
C GLU A 354 -16.45 -19.73 -0.63
N GLN A 355 -15.16 -19.45 -0.83
CA GLN A 355 -14.09 -20.46 -0.71
C GLN A 355 -13.89 -20.88 0.76
N ARG A 356 -13.97 -19.92 1.70
CA ARG A 356 -13.90 -20.22 3.14
C ARG A 356 -15.08 -21.06 3.61
N ILE A 357 -16.30 -20.73 3.18
CA ILE A 357 -17.54 -21.49 3.48
C ILE A 357 -17.41 -22.93 2.95
N LYS A 358 -16.93 -23.10 1.70
CA LYS A 358 -16.69 -24.43 1.12
C LYS A 358 -15.66 -25.23 1.93
N ALA A 359 -14.71 -24.55 2.56
CA ALA A 359 -13.72 -25.14 3.47
C ALA A 359 -14.25 -25.34 4.91
N GLY A 360 -15.55 -25.13 5.17
CA GLY A 360 -16.18 -25.31 6.49
C GLY A 360 -15.83 -24.23 7.50
N ARG A 361 -15.39 -23.04 7.07
CA ARG A 361 -15.03 -21.92 7.94
C ARG A 361 -16.16 -20.89 7.98
N ASP A 362 -16.31 -20.22 9.13
CA ASP A 362 -17.22 -19.07 9.26
C ASP A 362 -16.72 -17.92 8.39
N ALA A 363 -17.56 -17.50 7.44
CA ALA A 363 -17.27 -16.41 6.55
C ALA A 363 -18.55 -15.89 5.90
N GLY A 364 -18.50 -14.69 5.32
CA GLY A 364 -19.66 -14.15 4.60
C GLY A 364 -19.49 -12.68 4.22
N ARG A 365 -20.59 -12.12 3.73
CA ARG A 365 -20.69 -10.75 3.27
C ARG A 365 -21.58 -9.95 4.21
N ILE A 366 -21.09 -8.81 4.70
CA ILE A 366 -21.81 -7.93 5.63
C ILE A 366 -22.68 -6.98 4.80
N SER A 367 -23.98 -6.94 5.09
CA SER A 367 -24.86 -5.97 4.49
C SER A 367 -24.74 -4.61 5.20
N ALA A 368 -24.10 -3.64 4.55
CA ALA A 368 -23.96 -2.29 5.07
C ALA A 368 -25.32 -1.64 5.39
N SER A 369 -26.31 -1.84 4.52
CA SER A 369 -27.66 -1.32 4.73
C SER A 369 -28.36 -1.99 5.93
N ALA A 370 -28.18 -3.29 6.14
CA ALA A 370 -28.78 -3.98 7.28
C ALA A 370 -28.18 -3.46 8.60
N VAL A 371 -26.86 -3.27 8.66
CA VAL A 371 -26.19 -2.72 9.85
C VAL A 371 -26.68 -1.30 10.13
N LEU A 372 -26.71 -0.43 9.12
CA LEU A 372 -27.16 0.96 9.28
C LEU A 372 -28.62 1.03 9.73
N ASN A 373 -29.51 0.28 9.06
CA ASN A 373 -30.95 0.24 9.37
C ASN A 373 -31.24 -0.32 10.77
N ALA A 374 -30.45 -1.28 11.25
CA ALA A 374 -30.61 -1.81 12.60
C ALA A 374 -30.30 -0.74 13.67
N GLY A 375 -29.25 0.05 13.48
CA GLY A 375 -28.93 1.17 14.36
C GLY A 375 -29.98 2.28 14.30
N GLU A 376 -30.38 2.67 13.09
CA GLU A 376 -31.40 3.71 12.87
C GLU A 376 -32.72 3.36 13.52
N ALA A 377 -33.25 2.15 13.26
CA ALA A 377 -34.51 1.69 13.85
C ALA A 377 -34.48 1.69 15.38
N ARG A 378 -33.31 1.40 15.97
CA ARG A 378 -33.17 1.42 17.44
C ARG A 378 -33.17 2.86 17.98
N ALA A 379 -32.51 3.79 17.29
CA ALA A 379 -32.52 5.21 17.64
C ALA A 379 -33.95 5.79 17.55
N GLU A 380 -34.66 5.55 16.44
CA GLU A 380 -36.04 5.99 16.23
C GLU A 380 -36.99 5.46 17.31
N ALA A 381 -36.89 4.18 17.67
CA ALA A 381 -37.73 3.56 18.68
C ALA A 381 -37.64 4.19 20.07
N GLN A 382 -36.48 4.77 20.40
CA GLN A 382 -36.21 5.34 21.73
C GLN A 382 -36.23 6.87 21.78
N MET A 383 -36.02 7.53 20.67
CA MET A 383 -35.84 8.98 20.61
C MET A 383 -36.89 9.68 19.75
N GLY A 384 -37.74 8.92 19.04
CA GLY A 384 -38.68 9.45 18.08
C GLY A 384 -38.18 9.39 16.64
N ARG A 385 -39.09 9.64 15.69
CA ARG A 385 -38.83 9.49 14.25
C ARG A 385 -38.04 10.70 13.72
N GLU A 386 -36.74 10.52 13.56
CA GLU A 386 -35.78 11.51 13.04
C GLU A 386 -34.66 10.72 12.35
N ALA A 387 -33.92 11.29 11.40
CA ALA A 387 -32.76 10.65 10.80
C ALA A 387 -31.53 10.82 11.73
N TYR A 388 -31.09 9.74 12.34
CA TYR A 388 -29.95 9.73 13.29
C TYR A 388 -28.64 9.42 12.62
N LEU A 389 -28.63 8.43 11.72
CA LEU A 389 -27.42 7.97 11.04
C LEU A 389 -27.36 8.53 9.62
N ALA A 390 -26.26 9.20 9.29
CA ALA A 390 -26.07 9.75 7.96
C ALA A 390 -25.56 8.70 6.98
N ARG A 391 -24.59 7.87 7.41
CA ARG A 391 -23.87 7.00 6.48
C ARG A 391 -23.03 5.93 7.19
N LEU A 392 -22.87 4.81 6.49
CA LEU A 392 -21.78 3.86 6.70
C LEU A 392 -20.84 3.95 5.49
N ASN A 393 -19.55 4.16 5.71
CA ASN A 393 -18.52 4.25 4.68
C ASN A 393 -17.32 3.35 5.07
N GLY A 394 -17.14 2.23 4.39
CA GLY A 394 -16.23 1.18 4.85
C GLY A 394 -16.67 0.65 6.22
N ASN A 395 -15.80 0.75 7.21
CA ASN A 395 -16.09 0.35 8.59
C ASN A 395 -16.65 1.50 9.47
N GLU A 396 -16.77 2.70 8.92
CA GLU A 396 -17.04 3.94 9.65
C GLU A 396 -18.53 4.31 9.58
N VAL A 397 -19.19 4.48 10.72
CA VAL A 397 -20.56 4.95 10.83
C VAL A 397 -20.59 6.39 11.30
N TYR A 398 -21.24 7.24 10.53
CA TYR A 398 -21.39 8.65 10.80
C TYR A 398 -22.81 9.00 11.18
N PHE A 399 -23.00 9.70 12.28
CA PHE A 399 -24.30 10.27 12.63
C PHE A 399 -24.61 11.51 11.79
N ALA A 400 -25.89 11.81 11.65
CA ALA A 400 -26.31 13.05 11.05
C ALA A 400 -25.88 14.24 11.94
N PRO A 401 -25.71 15.45 11.37
CA PRO A 401 -25.20 16.62 12.11
C PRO A 401 -25.94 16.86 13.43
N GLY A 402 -25.20 16.89 14.54
CA GLY A 402 -25.71 17.11 15.90
C GLY A 402 -26.44 15.94 16.54
N MET A 403 -26.65 14.80 15.81
CA MET A 403 -27.37 13.64 16.36
C MET A 403 -26.49 12.82 17.30
N TYR A 404 -25.20 12.70 17.02
CA TYR A 404 -24.29 12.01 17.95
C TYR A 404 -24.32 12.66 19.34
N ASP A 405 -24.27 13.99 19.43
CA ASP A 405 -24.35 14.73 20.70
C ASP A 405 -25.68 14.51 21.44
N LYS A 406 -26.80 14.34 20.71
CA LYS A 406 -28.09 13.99 21.32
C LYS A 406 -28.08 12.57 21.89
N VAL A 407 -27.46 11.63 21.17
CA VAL A 407 -27.44 10.20 21.52
C VAL A 407 -26.50 9.93 22.70
N ILE A 408 -25.29 10.50 22.73
CA ILE A 408 -24.32 10.28 23.84
C ILE A 408 -24.83 10.79 25.19
N ARG A 409 -25.74 11.78 25.21
CA ARG A 409 -26.42 12.24 26.44
C ARG A 409 -27.42 11.20 26.98
N ARG A 410 -27.65 10.13 26.24
CA ARG A 410 -28.53 9.01 26.60
C ARG A 410 -27.75 7.68 26.47
N PRO A 411 -26.86 7.35 27.41
CA PRO A 411 -25.92 6.20 27.26
C PRO A 411 -26.59 4.88 26.96
N ASN A 412 -27.82 4.64 27.48
CA ASN A 412 -28.59 3.44 27.18
C ASN A 412 -29.01 3.36 25.70
N VAL A 413 -29.32 4.52 25.08
CA VAL A 413 -29.69 4.59 23.66
C VAL A 413 -28.48 4.25 22.79
N LEU A 414 -27.33 4.87 23.06
CA LEU A 414 -26.09 4.55 22.34
C LEU A 414 -25.72 3.08 22.45
N LYS A 415 -25.77 2.52 23.68
CA LYS A 415 -25.53 1.10 23.93
C LYS A 415 -26.45 0.19 23.15
N ASP A 416 -27.73 0.55 23.05
CA ASP A 416 -28.72 -0.25 22.32
C ASP A 416 -28.56 -0.15 20.80
N ILE A 417 -28.14 1.01 20.26
CA ILE A 417 -27.75 1.19 18.86
C ILE A 417 -26.56 0.29 18.54
N VAL A 418 -25.48 0.38 19.32
CA VAL A 418 -24.28 -0.47 19.18
C VAL A 418 -24.66 -1.95 19.18
N LYS A 419 -25.45 -2.39 20.18
CA LYS A 419 -25.91 -3.78 20.29
C LYS A 419 -26.73 -4.25 19.09
N ALA A 420 -27.60 -3.39 18.54
CA ALA A 420 -28.39 -3.73 17.36
C ALA A 420 -27.52 -3.92 16.11
N MET A 421 -26.45 -3.12 15.95
CA MET A 421 -25.48 -3.29 14.89
C MET A 421 -24.62 -4.56 15.10
N GLU A 422 -24.17 -4.84 16.32
CA GLU A 422 -23.40 -6.05 16.67
C GLU A 422 -24.17 -7.35 16.43
N GLN A 423 -25.51 -7.31 16.46
CA GLN A 423 -26.36 -8.45 16.16
C GLN A 423 -26.45 -8.79 14.67
N GLN A 424 -25.93 -7.94 13.80
CA GLN A 424 -25.95 -8.22 12.37
C GLN A 424 -24.89 -9.28 12.00
N PRO A 425 -25.19 -10.16 11.04
CA PRO A 425 -24.26 -11.18 10.59
C PRO A 425 -22.90 -10.59 10.18
N GLY A 426 -21.83 -11.18 10.68
CA GLY A 426 -20.46 -10.78 10.33
C GLY A 426 -19.88 -9.61 11.13
N VAL A 427 -20.68 -8.91 11.93
CA VAL A 427 -20.16 -7.88 12.84
C VAL A 427 -19.61 -8.55 14.09
N ALA A 428 -18.33 -8.32 14.39
CA ALA A 428 -17.70 -8.81 15.62
C ALA A 428 -17.89 -7.82 16.77
N LYS A 429 -17.64 -6.53 16.50
CA LYS A 429 -17.70 -5.46 17.50
C LYS A 429 -18.00 -4.12 16.82
N VAL A 430 -18.65 -3.23 17.57
CA VAL A 430 -18.84 -1.81 17.20
C VAL A 430 -18.28 -0.96 18.34
N TYR A 431 -17.26 -0.16 18.03
CA TYR A 431 -16.61 0.73 18.98
C TYR A 431 -17.13 2.15 18.86
N THR A 432 -17.30 2.82 19.98
CA THR A 432 -17.66 4.24 20.04
C THR A 432 -16.42 5.12 19.94
N ALA A 433 -16.60 6.39 19.52
CA ALA A 433 -15.53 7.38 19.48
C ALA A 433 -14.80 7.54 20.83
N ASP A 434 -15.53 7.45 21.95
CA ASP A 434 -14.96 7.55 23.31
C ASP A 434 -14.06 6.34 23.64
N GLU A 435 -14.52 5.11 23.34
CA GLU A 435 -13.70 3.91 23.52
C GLU A 435 -12.42 3.96 22.68
N LEU A 436 -12.54 4.43 21.43
CA LEU A 436 -11.40 4.54 20.50
C LEU A 436 -10.41 5.63 20.92
N GLY A 437 -10.89 6.78 21.38
CA GLY A 437 -10.03 7.86 21.85
C GLY A 437 -9.15 7.46 23.04
N ASN A 438 -9.59 6.49 23.84
CA ASN A 438 -8.88 5.99 25.02
C ASN A 438 -8.26 4.59 24.83
N GLY A 439 -8.50 3.95 23.67
CA GLY A 439 -8.20 2.53 23.43
C GLY A 439 -6.76 2.21 23.01
N GLY A 440 -5.93 3.19 22.67
CA GLY A 440 -4.61 2.98 22.05
C GLY A 440 -3.61 2.15 22.89
N THR A 441 -3.77 2.14 24.21
CA THR A 441 -2.95 1.34 25.15
C THR A 441 -3.71 0.18 25.80
N SER A 442 -4.91 -0.14 25.29
CA SER A 442 -5.75 -1.22 25.83
C SER A 442 -5.05 -2.58 25.77
N SER A 443 -5.28 -3.41 26.77
CA SER A 443 -4.90 -4.82 26.75
C SER A 443 -5.75 -5.65 25.78
N ASP A 444 -6.97 -5.20 25.44
CA ASP A 444 -7.79 -5.76 24.38
C ASP A 444 -7.14 -5.42 23.02
N ALA A 445 -6.65 -6.45 22.33
CA ALA A 445 -5.95 -6.30 21.07
C ALA A 445 -6.85 -5.76 19.94
N GLN A 446 -8.15 -6.10 19.95
CA GLN A 446 -9.09 -5.63 18.93
C GLN A 446 -9.43 -4.14 19.14
N LEU A 447 -9.70 -3.73 20.38
CA LEU A 447 -9.90 -2.32 20.71
C LEU A 447 -8.65 -1.50 20.39
N ARG A 448 -7.47 -2.00 20.75
CA ARG A 448 -6.20 -1.33 20.44
C ARG A 448 -6.00 -1.18 18.94
N ALA A 449 -6.27 -2.22 18.14
CA ALA A 449 -6.15 -2.14 16.69
C ALA A 449 -7.13 -1.12 16.08
N ALA A 450 -8.36 -1.06 16.56
CA ALA A 450 -9.33 -0.07 16.13
C ALA A 450 -8.91 1.37 16.53
N ALA A 451 -8.43 1.55 17.75
CA ALA A 451 -7.97 2.86 18.27
C ALA A 451 -6.74 3.40 17.53
N LEU A 452 -5.80 2.52 17.10
CA LEU A 452 -4.65 2.92 16.28
C LEU A 452 -5.05 3.38 14.86
N SER A 453 -6.26 3.04 14.40
CA SER A 453 -6.84 3.53 13.16
C SER A 453 -7.66 4.81 13.34
N TYR A 454 -8.05 5.14 14.57
CA TYR A 454 -9.04 6.21 14.82
C TYR A 454 -8.41 7.60 14.77
N VAL A 455 -8.98 8.46 13.93
CA VAL A 455 -8.57 9.87 13.77
C VAL A 455 -9.73 10.78 14.21
N PRO A 456 -9.63 11.42 15.39
CA PRO A 456 -10.68 12.32 15.86
C PRO A 456 -11.07 13.39 14.82
N GLY A 457 -12.36 13.58 14.62
CA GLY A 457 -12.91 14.53 13.65
C GLY A 457 -12.97 14.05 12.20
N ARG A 458 -12.23 13.00 11.83
CA ARG A 458 -12.26 12.37 10.49
C ARG A 458 -12.99 11.03 10.50
N SER A 459 -12.62 10.14 11.41
CA SER A 459 -13.25 8.83 11.57
C SER A 459 -14.73 8.95 11.93
N GLY A 460 -15.46 7.85 11.75
CA GLY A 460 -16.86 7.73 12.16
C GLY A 460 -17.06 7.93 13.65
N ASP A 461 -18.28 8.18 14.05
CA ASP A 461 -18.69 8.24 15.45
C ASP A 461 -18.76 6.85 16.08
N LEU A 462 -19.00 5.83 15.22
CA LEU A 462 -18.85 4.41 15.54
C LEU A 462 -17.98 3.74 14.49
N VAL A 463 -17.18 2.74 14.91
CA VAL A 463 -16.32 1.96 14.01
C VAL A 463 -16.64 0.47 14.17
N ILE A 464 -16.90 -0.19 13.05
CA ILE A 464 -17.25 -1.61 12.99
C ILE A 464 -15.97 -2.44 12.80
N SER A 465 -15.78 -3.46 13.63
CA SER A 465 -14.80 -4.52 13.41
C SER A 465 -15.51 -5.75 12.85
N PRO A 466 -15.22 -6.17 11.62
CA PRO A 466 -15.75 -7.41 11.06
C PRO A 466 -15.21 -8.65 11.78
N LYS A 467 -15.98 -9.75 11.76
CA LYS A 467 -15.44 -11.07 12.12
C LYS A 467 -14.41 -11.52 11.08
N PRO A 468 -13.39 -12.31 11.45
CA PRO A 468 -12.46 -12.89 10.49
C PRO A 468 -13.19 -13.66 9.37
N GLY A 469 -12.88 -13.34 8.11
CA GLY A 469 -13.54 -13.93 6.94
C GLY A 469 -14.86 -13.27 6.53
N TRP A 470 -15.33 -12.26 7.26
CA TRP A 470 -16.49 -11.45 6.91
C TRP A 470 -16.06 -10.09 6.39
N MET A 471 -16.74 -9.57 5.37
CA MET A 471 -16.33 -8.34 4.68
C MET A 471 -17.47 -7.54 4.09
N PHE A 472 -17.26 -6.23 3.93
CA PHE A 472 -18.17 -5.31 3.24
C PHE A 472 -17.92 -5.29 1.72
N ALA A 473 -17.98 -6.44 1.05
CA ALA A 473 -17.84 -6.54 -0.41
C ALA A 473 -18.99 -7.36 -1.00
N GLY A 474 -19.46 -6.96 -2.16
CA GLY A 474 -20.58 -7.63 -2.85
C GLY A 474 -20.16 -8.89 -3.60
N ASN A 475 -18.92 -8.95 -4.10
CA ASN A 475 -18.32 -10.04 -4.88
C ASN A 475 -16.81 -10.06 -4.68
N GLY A 476 -16.10 -11.04 -5.24
CA GLY A 476 -14.67 -11.19 -5.09
C GLY A 476 -14.22 -11.16 -3.63
N THR A 477 -13.10 -10.50 -3.36
CA THR A 477 -12.63 -10.29 -1.99
C THR A 477 -12.22 -8.85 -1.73
N THR A 478 -11.99 -8.53 -0.45
CA THR A 478 -11.47 -7.24 -0.01
C THR A 478 -10.68 -7.40 1.29
N HIS A 479 -10.15 -6.30 1.77
CA HIS A 479 -9.36 -6.12 2.98
C HIS A 479 -9.92 -4.95 3.80
N GLY A 480 -9.22 -4.51 4.86
CA GLY A 480 -9.66 -3.40 5.71
C GLY A 480 -10.17 -3.88 7.07
N SER A 481 -9.63 -4.98 7.56
CA SER A 481 -9.97 -5.55 8.86
C SER A 481 -8.72 -5.85 9.70
N ALA A 482 -8.92 -6.17 10.99
CA ALA A 482 -7.85 -6.68 11.85
C ALA A 482 -7.65 -8.21 11.70
N SER A 483 -8.09 -8.79 10.59
CA SER A 483 -7.78 -10.19 10.25
C SER A 483 -6.28 -10.36 10.03
N PRO A 484 -5.67 -11.46 10.51
CA PRO A 484 -4.27 -11.75 10.18
C PRO A 484 -3.98 -11.80 8.67
N ASP A 485 -4.96 -12.19 7.85
CA ASP A 485 -4.83 -12.22 6.38
C ASP A 485 -4.68 -10.81 5.78
N ASP A 486 -5.30 -9.81 6.40
CA ASP A 486 -5.22 -8.40 5.99
C ASP A 486 -4.01 -7.68 6.62
N GLN A 487 -3.63 -8.07 7.86
CA GLN A 487 -2.56 -7.39 8.61
C GLN A 487 -1.15 -7.89 8.29
N ARG A 488 -0.97 -9.19 7.98
CA ARG A 488 0.35 -9.78 7.79
C ARG A 488 0.87 -9.56 6.38
N VAL A 489 2.02 -8.90 6.30
CA VAL A 489 2.71 -8.54 5.05
C VAL A 489 4.21 -8.86 5.17
N PRO A 490 4.96 -9.06 4.07
CA PRO A 490 6.40 -9.23 4.15
C PRO A 490 7.10 -7.88 4.41
N ILE A 491 8.26 -7.91 5.06
CA ILE A 491 9.27 -6.84 5.00
C ILE A 491 10.56 -7.46 4.51
N LEU A 492 11.08 -6.94 3.39
CA LEU A 492 12.35 -7.32 2.80
C LEU A 492 13.24 -6.07 2.73
N LEU A 493 14.43 -6.12 3.35
CA LEU A 493 15.41 -5.05 3.25
C LEU A 493 16.62 -5.55 2.46
N TYR A 494 17.23 -4.70 1.61
CA TYR A 494 18.32 -5.10 0.75
C TYR A 494 19.32 -3.97 0.51
N GLY A 495 20.58 -4.31 0.33
CA GLY A 495 21.63 -3.40 -0.15
C GLY A 495 22.43 -2.73 0.95
N PHE A 496 22.70 -1.42 0.80
CA PHE A 496 23.60 -0.65 1.67
C PHE A 496 23.20 -0.74 3.15
N GLY A 497 24.16 -1.09 4.01
CA GLY A 497 23.97 -1.12 5.46
C GLY A 497 23.07 -2.28 5.96
N ILE A 498 22.58 -3.16 5.06
CA ILE A 498 21.73 -4.28 5.43
C ILE A 498 22.53 -5.55 5.64
N LYS A 499 22.25 -6.27 6.73
CA LYS A 499 22.76 -7.60 7.05
C LYS A 499 21.74 -8.64 6.59
N PRO A 500 22.03 -9.43 5.54
CA PRO A 500 21.13 -10.47 5.06
C PRO A 500 20.79 -11.49 6.14
N GLY A 501 19.59 -12.06 6.07
CA GLY A 501 19.15 -13.12 6.98
C GLY A 501 17.64 -13.17 7.14
N HIS A 502 17.16 -14.18 7.86
CA HIS A 502 15.75 -14.32 8.26
C HIS A 502 15.60 -13.86 9.69
N TYR A 503 14.63 -12.99 9.92
CA TYR A 503 14.37 -12.34 11.20
C TYR A 503 12.95 -12.66 11.67
N ASP A 504 12.85 -13.45 12.76
CA ASP A 504 11.55 -13.89 13.31
C ASP A 504 11.03 -12.99 14.44
N GLY A 505 11.68 -11.87 14.67
CA GLY A 505 11.18 -10.83 15.59
C GLY A 505 9.90 -10.19 15.07
N ALA A 506 9.05 -9.70 15.97
CA ALA A 506 7.90 -8.90 15.61
C ALA A 506 8.36 -7.61 14.91
N ALA A 507 7.74 -7.27 13.79
CA ALA A 507 8.00 -6.06 13.02
C ALA A 507 6.68 -5.49 12.48
N THR A 508 6.70 -4.22 12.12
CA THR A 508 5.57 -3.57 11.45
C THR A 508 6.07 -2.76 10.25
N PRO A 509 5.31 -2.60 9.17
CA PRO A 509 5.70 -1.72 8.07
C PRO A 509 6.01 -0.27 8.48
N ALA A 510 5.53 0.17 9.65
CA ALA A 510 5.94 1.45 10.24
C ALA A 510 7.43 1.50 10.61
N ASP A 511 8.12 0.36 10.77
CA ASP A 511 9.55 0.28 11.08
C ASP A 511 10.44 0.60 9.86
N ILE A 512 9.87 0.55 8.65
CA ILE A 512 10.61 0.76 7.39
C ILE A 512 11.20 2.17 7.33
N ALA A 513 10.37 3.21 7.46
CA ALA A 513 10.83 4.58 7.36
C ALA A 513 11.88 4.94 8.42
N PRO A 514 11.74 4.61 9.72
CA PRO A 514 12.78 4.81 10.72
C PRO A 514 14.08 4.03 10.43
N THR A 515 13.97 2.81 9.88
CA THR A 515 15.15 2.01 9.50
C THR A 515 15.93 2.69 8.38
N LEU A 516 15.24 3.06 7.30
CA LEU A 516 15.86 3.76 6.17
C LEU A 516 16.37 5.15 6.56
N ALA A 517 15.64 5.86 7.42
CA ALA A 517 16.07 7.15 7.98
C ALA A 517 17.39 7.03 8.75
N SER A 518 17.51 5.98 9.58
CA SER A 518 18.74 5.70 10.33
C SER A 518 19.95 5.47 9.39
N ILE A 519 19.73 4.73 8.30
CA ILE A 519 20.78 4.43 7.30
C ILE A 519 21.13 5.69 6.49
N ALA A 520 20.13 6.49 6.12
CA ALA A 520 20.33 7.72 5.34
C ALA A 520 20.79 8.93 6.18
N GLY A 521 20.91 8.79 7.50
CA GLY A 521 21.32 9.87 8.40
C GLY A 521 20.29 11.00 8.52
N VAL A 522 18.98 10.69 8.34
CA VAL A 522 17.89 11.66 8.51
C VAL A 522 17.10 11.39 9.78
N THR A 523 16.55 12.44 10.39
CA THR A 523 15.67 12.32 11.55
C THR A 523 14.22 12.28 11.09
N LEU A 524 13.47 11.26 11.53
CA LEU A 524 12.04 11.12 11.25
C LEU A 524 11.23 11.35 12.54
N PRO A 525 10.69 12.56 12.75
CA PRO A 525 9.86 12.83 13.92
C PRO A 525 8.49 12.15 13.78
N ASN A 526 7.85 11.88 14.91
CA ASN A 526 6.48 11.35 14.97
C ASN A 526 6.29 9.91 14.45
N ALA A 527 7.35 9.14 14.25
CA ALA A 527 7.23 7.72 13.94
C ALA A 527 6.71 6.94 15.16
N ASP A 528 5.81 5.98 14.91
CA ASP A 528 5.41 4.95 15.88
C ASP A 528 6.30 3.71 15.76
N GLY A 529 6.83 3.47 14.56
CA GLY A 529 7.81 2.42 14.29
C GLY A 529 9.20 2.74 14.83
N SER A 530 10.06 1.74 14.81
CA SER A 530 11.45 1.81 15.29
C SER A 530 12.41 1.19 14.28
N PRO A 531 13.69 1.60 14.23
CA PRO A 531 14.66 0.97 13.36
C PRO A 531 14.81 -0.53 13.64
N LEU A 532 14.80 -1.35 12.59
CA LEU A 532 15.00 -2.80 12.61
C LEU A 532 16.50 -3.13 12.79
N LYS A 533 17.03 -2.83 13.97
CA LYS A 533 18.48 -2.82 14.29
C LYS A 533 19.17 -4.15 14.05
N ASP A 534 18.49 -5.28 14.23
CA ASP A 534 19.07 -6.62 14.06
C ASP A 534 19.54 -6.88 12.61
N ALA A 535 18.90 -6.22 11.65
CA ALA A 535 19.22 -6.29 10.22
C ALA A 535 20.18 -5.18 9.76
N LEU A 536 20.69 -4.35 10.64
CA LEU A 536 21.68 -3.31 10.31
C LEU A 536 23.11 -3.78 10.56
N ARG A 537 24.04 -3.31 9.71
CA ARG A 537 25.50 -3.54 9.85
C ARG A 537 26.13 -2.53 10.79
#